data_133e68079350b2357d4e131f9e3e7fd4
#
_entry.id   133e68079350b2357d4e131f9e3e7fd4
#
_cell.length_a   1.000
_cell.length_b   1.000
_cell.length_c   1.000
_cell.angle_alpha   90.00
_cell.angle_beta   90.00
_cell.angle_gamma   90.00
#
_symmetry.space_group_name_H-M   'P 1'
#
loop_
_entity.id
_entity.type
_entity.pdbx_description
1 polymer ?
#
loop_
_entity_poly.entity_id
_entity_poly.type
_entity_poly.pdbx_seq_one_letter_code
_entity_poly.pdbx_strand_id
1 'polypeptide(L)'
;NDTYTDNAYTRYIKSVINVQNVDVFEANDSQYDTNVSMVISMGSLPDIMVVSSQDEVEQLVEAGLIEDLTESYNNCISDRIRKMYESYGDSLKDMVTYDGKIMALPETNITDGPNLVWLRKDWMDKLGLSEPHTIDDVVNIVKHFISEDPGNNGVDASGKPNTVGLAVDTDVTGECGYSSEFLLDIIFACFGAYPKQWIMNDDGEIVYGSVTNEAKEALSYISSLYNQGVIDTVSYTHLTLPTKRI
;
A
#
# COMPACT_ATOMS: atom_id res chain seq x y z
N ASN A 1 -8.04 10.28 -30.37
CA ASN A 1 -8.30 9.67 -29.05
C ASN A 1 -7.20 8.65 -28.81
N ASP A 2 -6.45 8.81 -27.74
CA ASP A 2 -5.45 7.83 -27.35
C ASP A 2 -6.14 6.57 -26.79
N THR A 3 -5.51 5.42 -27.04
CA THR A 3 -5.89 4.10 -26.50
C THR A 3 -4.74 3.54 -25.67
N TYR A 4 -4.93 2.42 -25.00
CA TYR A 4 -3.84 1.76 -24.25
C TYR A 4 -2.69 1.39 -25.20
N THR A 5 -2.97 0.89 -26.38
CA THR A 5 -1.96 0.46 -27.37
C THR A 5 -1.47 1.57 -28.28
N ASP A 6 -2.17 2.69 -28.39
CA ASP A 6 -1.77 3.85 -29.22
C ASP A 6 -1.94 5.17 -28.46
N ASN A 7 -0.88 5.59 -27.80
CA ASN A 7 -0.76 6.85 -27.06
C ASN A 7 0.63 7.45 -27.23
N ALA A 8 0.88 8.61 -26.63
CA ALA A 8 2.16 9.30 -26.77
C ALA A 8 3.34 8.45 -26.27
N TYR A 9 3.14 7.66 -25.22
CA TYR A 9 4.17 6.80 -24.63
C TYR A 9 4.49 5.60 -25.54
N THR A 10 3.49 4.87 -26.02
CA THR A 10 3.70 3.72 -26.92
C THR A 10 4.30 4.13 -28.25
N ARG A 11 3.90 5.30 -28.80
CA ARG A 11 4.51 5.87 -30.00
C ARG A 11 5.98 6.25 -29.77
N TYR A 12 6.31 6.79 -28.60
CA TYR A 12 7.70 7.09 -28.23
C TYR A 12 8.54 5.81 -28.13
N ILE A 13 8.08 4.80 -27.41
CA ILE A 13 8.75 3.49 -27.29
C ILE A 13 9.03 2.91 -28.68
N LYS A 14 8.02 2.90 -29.56
CA LYS A 14 8.17 2.42 -30.93
C LYS A 14 9.23 3.22 -31.72
N SER A 15 9.31 4.52 -31.49
CA SER A 15 10.30 5.37 -32.20
C SER A 15 11.74 5.14 -31.72
N VAL A 16 11.93 4.78 -30.43
CA VAL A 16 13.27 4.64 -29.83
C VAL A 16 13.82 3.22 -29.96
N ILE A 17 13.02 2.21 -29.70
CA ILE A 17 13.46 0.80 -29.66
C ILE A 17 12.74 -0.10 -30.67
N ASN A 18 11.88 0.46 -31.50
CA ASN A 18 11.10 -0.26 -32.54
C ASN A 18 10.26 -1.42 -31.99
N VAL A 19 9.75 -1.27 -30.75
CA VAL A 19 8.82 -2.22 -30.12
C VAL A 19 7.42 -1.63 -30.12
N GLN A 20 6.43 -2.44 -30.44
CA GLN A 20 5.02 -2.09 -30.36
C GLN A 20 4.32 -3.01 -29.36
N ASN A 21 3.70 -2.43 -28.34
CA ASN A 21 2.87 -3.18 -27.41
C ASN A 21 1.57 -3.64 -28.07
N VAL A 22 1.20 -4.88 -27.81
CA VAL A 22 -0.10 -5.45 -28.16
C VAL A 22 -0.64 -6.09 -26.89
N ASP A 23 -1.70 -5.51 -26.34
CA ASP A 23 -2.30 -6.03 -25.11
C ASP A 23 -3.09 -7.32 -25.41
N VAL A 24 -2.84 -8.36 -24.64
CA VAL A 24 -3.53 -9.67 -24.79
C VAL A 24 -4.91 -9.60 -24.17
N PHE A 25 -5.05 -8.89 -23.06
CA PHE A 25 -6.33 -8.57 -22.43
C PHE A 25 -6.25 -7.22 -21.70
N GLU A 26 -7.42 -6.65 -21.43
CA GLU A 26 -7.60 -5.50 -20.56
C GLU A 26 -8.50 -5.93 -19.40
N ALA A 27 -8.12 -5.59 -18.17
CA ALA A 27 -8.87 -5.92 -16.96
C ALA A 27 -8.76 -4.79 -15.94
N ASN A 28 -9.74 -4.69 -15.06
CA ASN A 28 -9.60 -3.91 -13.83
C ASN A 28 -8.84 -4.73 -12.78
N ASP A 29 -8.35 -4.08 -11.73
CA ASP A 29 -7.52 -4.69 -10.69
C ASP A 29 -8.16 -5.96 -10.10
N SER A 30 -9.47 -5.96 -9.86
CA SER A 30 -10.18 -7.11 -9.27
C SER A 30 -10.28 -8.33 -10.19
N GLN A 31 -10.06 -8.17 -11.48
CA GLN A 31 -10.15 -9.23 -12.48
C GLN A 31 -8.80 -9.65 -13.06
N TYR A 32 -7.75 -8.87 -12.78
CA TYR A 32 -6.44 -9.08 -13.37
C TYR A 32 -5.88 -10.46 -13.04
N ASP A 33 -5.80 -10.81 -11.75
CA ASP A 33 -5.26 -12.09 -11.30
C ASP A 33 -6.04 -13.30 -11.83
N THR A 34 -7.37 -13.16 -11.96
CA THR A 34 -8.21 -14.21 -12.57
C THR A 34 -7.84 -14.42 -14.05
N ASN A 35 -7.62 -13.33 -14.79
CA ASN A 35 -7.23 -13.40 -16.19
C ASN A 35 -5.82 -13.95 -16.36
N VAL A 36 -4.87 -13.56 -15.49
CA VAL A 36 -3.51 -14.12 -15.45
C VAL A 36 -3.56 -15.63 -15.23
N SER A 37 -4.26 -16.10 -14.22
CA SER A 37 -4.40 -17.52 -13.90
C SER A 37 -5.03 -18.30 -15.09
N MET A 38 -5.99 -17.70 -15.80
CA MET A 38 -6.59 -18.30 -16.99
C MET A 38 -5.57 -18.40 -18.13
N VAL A 39 -4.80 -17.36 -18.40
CA VAL A 39 -3.77 -17.34 -19.45
C VAL A 39 -2.68 -18.39 -19.17
N ILE A 40 -2.26 -18.52 -17.91
CA ILE A 40 -1.30 -19.56 -17.48
C ILE A 40 -1.89 -20.94 -17.73
N SER A 41 -3.13 -21.17 -17.31
CA SER A 41 -3.82 -22.48 -17.46
C SER A 41 -4.01 -22.87 -18.94
N MET A 42 -4.20 -21.90 -19.82
CA MET A 42 -4.32 -22.12 -21.25
C MET A 42 -2.99 -22.38 -21.95
N GLY A 43 -1.86 -22.10 -21.31
CA GLY A 43 -0.53 -22.23 -21.89
C GLY A 43 -0.26 -21.27 -23.06
N SER A 44 -1.04 -20.21 -23.20
CA SER A 44 -0.90 -19.22 -24.27
C SER A 44 -0.44 -17.90 -23.65
N LEU A 45 0.83 -17.87 -23.24
CA LEU A 45 1.41 -16.72 -22.55
C LEU A 45 1.78 -15.60 -23.53
N PRO A 46 1.65 -14.33 -23.13
CA PRO A 46 2.25 -13.21 -23.83
C PRO A 46 3.78 -13.22 -23.69
N ASP A 47 4.47 -12.40 -24.49
CA ASP A 47 5.92 -12.23 -24.42
C ASP A 47 6.37 -11.66 -23.05
N ILE A 48 5.55 -10.81 -22.43
CA ILE A 48 5.77 -10.19 -21.13
C ILE A 48 4.47 -10.23 -20.35
N MET A 49 4.54 -10.62 -19.07
CA MET A 49 3.41 -10.70 -18.16
C MET A 49 3.82 -10.23 -16.77
N VAL A 50 2.93 -9.58 -16.06
CA VAL A 50 3.07 -9.30 -14.63
C VAL A 50 2.27 -10.35 -13.86
N VAL A 51 2.85 -10.89 -12.80
CA VAL A 51 2.17 -11.79 -11.86
C VAL A 51 2.24 -11.21 -10.46
N SER A 52 1.23 -11.49 -9.64
CA SER A 52 1.05 -10.84 -8.33
C SER A 52 1.62 -11.64 -7.17
N SER A 53 2.01 -12.90 -7.40
CA SER A 53 2.47 -13.79 -6.34
C SER A 53 3.71 -14.59 -6.73
N GLN A 54 4.50 -14.99 -5.71
CA GLN A 54 5.63 -15.87 -5.89
C GLN A 54 5.19 -17.28 -6.31
N ASP A 55 4.03 -17.74 -5.84
CA ASP A 55 3.46 -19.04 -6.21
C ASP A 55 3.19 -19.14 -7.71
N GLU A 56 2.74 -18.05 -8.35
CA GLU A 56 2.55 -18.00 -9.80
C GLU A 56 3.88 -18.09 -10.54
N VAL A 57 4.93 -17.41 -10.04
CA VAL A 57 6.28 -17.53 -10.62
C VAL A 57 6.78 -18.98 -10.53
N GLU A 58 6.61 -19.62 -9.37
CA GLU A 58 7.02 -21.01 -9.14
C GLU A 58 6.29 -21.95 -10.11
N GLN A 59 5.00 -21.83 -10.26
CA GLN A 59 4.20 -22.62 -11.24
C GLN A 59 4.71 -22.44 -12.67
N LEU A 60 5.05 -21.23 -13.06
CA LEU A 60 5.57 -20.93 -14.41
C LEU A 60 6.97 -21.55 -14.62
N VAL A 61 7.83 -21.52 -13.59
CA VAL A 61 9.15 -22.15 -13.59
C VAL A 61 9.04 -23.67 -13.70
N GLU A 62 8.22 -24.30 -12.84
CA GLU A 62 8.01 -25.75 -12.83
C GLU A 62 7.42 -26.26 -14.15
N ALA A 63 6.51 -25.50 -14.75
CA ALA A 63 5.92 -25.82 -16.04
C ALA A 63 6.87 -25.54 -17.23
N GLY A 64 8.02 -24.91 -17.02
CA GLY A 64 8.96 -24.53 -18.08
C GLY A 64 8.38 -23.52 -19.07
N LEU A 65 7.53 -22.61 -18.59
CA LEU A 65 6.79 -21.65 -19.41
C LEU A 65 7.44 -20.27 -19.48
N ILE A 66 8.48 -20.01 -18.71
CA ILE A 66 9.24 -18.76 -18.69
C ILE A 66 10.72 -19.01 -18.92
N GLU A 67 11.42 -18.01 -19.41
CA GLU A 67 12.80 -18.09 -19.87
C GLU A 67 13.79 -17.70 -18.78
N ASP A 68 15.01 -18.23 -18.84
CA ASP A 68 16.15 -17.84 -18.02
C ASP A 68 16.64 -16.42 -18.43
N LEU A 69 16.43 -15.46 -17.57
CA LEU A 69 16.80 -14.05 -17.78
C LEU A 69 18.21 -13.70 -17.31
N THR A 70 18.98 -14.66 -16.78
CA THR A 70 20.27 -14.38 -16.12
C THR A 70 21.26 -13.64 -17.03
N GLU A 71 21.41 -14.09 -18.26
CA GLU A 71 22.31 -13.44 -19.22
C GLU A 71 21.80 -12.06 -19.62
N SER A 72 20.51 -11.94 -19.93
CA SER A 72 19.87 -10.67 -20.30
C SER A 72 19.95 -9.66 -19.16
N TYR A 73 19.69 -10.09 -17.93
CA TYR A 73 19.81 -9.25 -16.74
C TYR A 73 21.25 -8.73 -16.59
N ASN A 74 22.25 -9.59 -16.64
CA ASN A 74 23.64 -9.20 -16.43
C ASN A 74 24.16 -8.24 -17.51
N ASN A 75 23.74 -8.42 -18.75
CA ASN A 75 24.25 -7.66 -19.89
C ASN A 75 23.45 -6.37 -20.19
N CYS A 76 22.16 -6.32 -19.86
CA CYS A 76 21.27 -5.26 -20.30
C CYS A 76 20.78 -4.35 -19.17
N ILE A 77 20.94 -4.74 -17.88
CA ILE A 77 20.49 -3.91 -16.77
C ILE A 77 21.26 -2.59 -16.70
N SER A 78 20.54 -1.48 -16.58
CA SER A 78 21.16 -0.19 -16.36
C SER A 78 21.72 -0.06 -14.94
N ASP A 79 22.76 0.76 -14.75
CA ASP A 79 23.34 1.03 -13.43
C ASP A 79 22.30 1.59 -12.43
N ARG A 80 21.31 2.34 -12.93
CA ARG A 80 20.24 2.89 -12.10
C ARG A 80 19.37 1.78 -11.53
N ILE A 81 18.91 0.86 -12.38
CA ILE A 81 18.05 -0.25 -11.95
C ILE A 81 18.84 -1.24 -11.06
N ARG A 82 20.10 -1.51 -11.41
CA ARG A 82 20.98 -2.34 -10.58
C ARG A 82 21.09 -1.80 -9.16
N LYS A 83 21.42 -0.51 -8.99
CA LYS A 83 21.51 0.15 -7.69
C LYS A 83 20.19 0.16 -6.93
N MET A 84 19.08 0.27 -7.64
CA MET A 84 17.76 0.18 -7.03
C MET A 84 17.52 -1.21 -6.46
N TYR A 85 17.77 -2.27 -7.22
CA TYR A 85 17.62 -3.64 -6.72
C TYR A 85 18.60 -3.96 -5.57
N GLU A 86 19.85 -3.51 -5.67
CA GLU A 86 20.85 -3.67 -4.60
C GLU A 86 20.42 -2.99 -3.29
N SER A 87 19.62 -1.91 -3.35
CA SER A 87 19.13 -1.23 -2.15
C SER A 87 18.13 -2.04 -1.32
N TYR A 88 17.51 -3.07 -1.90
CA TYR A 88 16.63 -4.01 -1.20
C TYR A 88 17.38 -5.20 -0.58
N GLY A 89 18.70 -5.30 -0.80
CA GLY A 89 19.49 -6.44 -0.38
C GLY A 89 19.29 -7.69 -1.25
N ASP A 90 19.78 -8.83 -0.76
CA ASP A 90 19.76 -10.08 -1.54
C ASP A 90 18.36 -10.69 -1.64
N SER A 91 17.48 -10.44 -0.67
CA SER A 91 16.15 -11.05 -0.59
C SER A 91 15.29 -10.82 -1.82
N LEU A 92 15.35 -9.61 -2.42
CA LEU A 92 14.59 -9.30 -3.63
C LEU A 92 15.00 -10.18 -4.82
N LYS A 93 16.29 -10.44 -4.96
CA LYS A 93 16.82 -11.28 -6.04
C LYS A 93 16.54 -12.76 -5.77
N ASP A 94 16.61 -13.18 -4.52
CA ASP A 94 16.35 -14.56 -4.12
C ASP A 94 14.92 -15.00 -4.44
N MET A 95 13.95 -14.10 -4.29
CA MET A 95 12.54 -14.37 -4.61
C MET A 95 12.28 -14.77 -6.08
N VAL A 96 13.14 -14.37 -7.01
CA VAL A 96 13.01 -14.63 -8.45
C VAL A 96 14.10 -15.55 -8.99
N THR A 97 14.95 -16.12 -8.12
CA THR A 97 16.05 -17.00 -8.50
C THR A 97 15.71 -18.46 -8.19
N TYR A 98 15.66 -19.30 -9.23
CA TYR A 98 15.36 -20.72 -9.15
C TYR A 98 16.54 -21.49 -9.77
N ASP A 99 17.11 -22.45 -9.05
CA ASP A 99 18.29 -23.23 -9.47
C ASP A 99 19.45 -22.35 -9.96
N GLY A 100 19.67 -21.19 -9.32
CA GLY A 100 20.72 -20.24 -9.67
C GLY A 100 20.44 -19.39 -10.91
N LYS A 101 19.23 -19.45 -11.47
CA LYS A 101 18.79 -18.71 -12.64
C LYS A 101 17.77 -17.64 -12.26
N ILE A 102 17.92 -16.45 -12.80
CA ILE A 102 16.92 -15.38 -12.65
C ILE A 102 15.77 -15.66 -13.62
N MET A 103 14.61 -16.03 -13.08
CA MET A 103 13.44 -16.44 -13.88
C MET A 103 12.40 -15.33 -14.05
N ALA A 104 12.46 -14.29 -13.23
CA ALA A 104 11.59 -13.12 -13.33
C ALA A 104 12.36 -11.85 -12.92
N LEU A 105 11.78 -10.69 -13.20
CA LEU A 105 12.28 -9.41 -12.70
C LEU A 105 11.29 -8.90 -11.64
N PRO A 106 11.75 -8.65 -10.40
CA PRO A 106 10.87 -8.18 -9.35
C PRO A 106 10.40 -6.75 -9.64
N GLU A 107 9.12 -6.48 -9.44
CA GLU A 107 8.61 -5.13 -9.36
C GLU A 107 8.95 -4.54 -7.99
N THR A 108 9.45 -3.32 -7.99
CA THR A 108 9.74 -2.60 -6.74
C THR A 108 8.67 -1.54 -6.51
N ASN A 109 8.10 -1.55 -5.32
CA ASN A 109 7.12 -0.54 -4.95
C ASN A 109 7.82 0.70 -4.42
N ILE A 110 7.53 1.86 -4.98
CA ILE A 110 8.02 3.15 -4.47
C ILE A 110 7.38 3.51 -3.11
N THR A 111 6.38 2.78 -2.69
CA THR A 111 5.64 2.98 -1.43
C THR A 111 6.17 2.14 -0.27
N ASP A 112 7.26 1.39 -0.45
CA ASP A 112 7.92 0.61 0.63
C ASP A 112 8.62 1.50 1.67
N GLY A 113 8.22 2.74 1.76
CA GLY A 113 8.67 3.68 2.78
C GLY A 113 7.85 3.58 4.07
N PRO A 114 8.34 4.17 5.17
CA PRO A 114 7.58 4.24 6.40
C PRO A 114 6.29 5.04 6.20
N ASN A 115 5.24 4.65 6.90
CA ASN A 115 4.01 5.43 6.96
C ASN A 115 4.31 6.80 7.57
N LEU A 116 3.79 7.86 6.94
CA LEU A 116 3.97 9.23 7.37
C LEU A 116 2.66 9.80 7.90
N VAL A 117 2.72 10.44 9.05
CA VAL A 117 1.58 11.16 9.61
C VAL A 117 1.62 12.61 9.11
N TRP A 118 0.52 13.05 8.51
CA TRP A 118 0.35 14.42 8.03
C TRP A 118 -0.58 15.19 8.96
N LEU A 119 -0.13 16.35 9.42
CA LEU A 119 -0.90 17.26 10.28
C LEU A 119 -1.08 18.63 9.62
N ARG A 120 -2.23 19.26 9.85
CA ARG A 120 -2.51 20.61 9.39
C ARG A 120 -1.66 21.61 10.17
N LYS A 121 -0.49 21.94 9.61
CA LYS A 121 0.44 22.86 10.26
C LYS A 121 -0.19 24.25 10.53
N ASP A 122 -0.98 24.77 9.62
CA ASP A 122 -1.69 26.03 9.77
C ASP A 122 -2.65 26.03 10.97
N TRP A 123 -3.26 24.89 11.28
CA TRP A 123 -4.09 24.71 12.47
C TRP A 123 -3.26 24.62 13.75
N MET A 124 -2.15 23.89 13.67
CA MET A 124 -1.20 23.82 14.79
C MET A 124 -0.66 25.20 15.15
N ASP A 125 -0.23 25.97 14.15
CA ASP A 125 0.28 27.34 14.33
C ASP A 125 -0.78 28.26 14.93
N LYS A 126 -2.04 28.17 14.45
CA LYS A 126 -3.18 28.95 14.96
C LYS A 126 -3.47 28.67 16.44
N LEU A 127 -3.30 27.42 16.87
CA LEU A 127 -3.57 26.99 18.24
C LEU A 127 -2.31 27.00 19.13
N GLY A 128 -1.15 27.34 18.60
CA GLY A 128 0.12 27.35 19.33
C GLY A 128 0.60 25.95 19.75
N LEU A 129 0.27 24.91 18.97
CA LEU A 129 0.61 23.53 19.27
C LEU A 129 2.01 23.22 18.74
N SER A 130 2.79 22.45 19.52
CA SER A 130 4.13 21.99 19.17
C SER A 130 4.09 20.75 18.27
N GLU A 131 5.21 20.48 17.61
CA GLU A 131 5.42 19.26 16.83
C GLU A 131 5.30 18.01 17.73
N PRO A 132 4.57 16.96 17.29
CA PRO A 132 4.39 15.74 18.07
C PRO A 132 5.64 14.86 18.01
N HIS A 133 5.91 14.15 19.11
CA HIS A 133 6.97 13.16 19.22
C HIS A 133 6.44 11.76 19.55
N THR A 134 5.20 11.67 20.01
CA THR A 134 4.54 10.42 20.40
C THR A 134 3.15 10.32 19.77
N ILE A 135 2.59 9.12 19.78
CA ILE A 135 1.19 8.94 19.33
C ILE A 135 0.21 9.71 20.22
N ASP A 136 0.49 9.83 21.50
CA ASP A 136 -0.33 10.60 22.43
C ASP A 136 -0.29 12.11 22.09
N ASP A 137 0.85 12.63 21.66
CA ASP A 137 0.93 14.02 21.19
C ASP A 137 0.06 14.22 19.94
N VAL A 138 0.09 13.30 18.99
CA VAL A 138 -0.79 13.33 17.81
C VAL A 138 -2.25 13.33 18.22
N VAL A 139 -2.63 12.43 19.12
CA VAL A 139 -4.01 12.33 19.63
C VAL A 139 -4.43 13.62 20.34
N ASN A 140 -3.55 14.23 21.14
CA ASN A 140 -3.83 15.51 21.81
C ASN A 140 -4.01 16.65 20.80
N ILE A 141 -3.17 16.73 19.78
CA ILE A 141 -3.32 17.71 18.69
C ILE A 141 -4.68 17.54 18.00
N VAL A 142 -5.05 16.30 17.67
CA VAL A 142 -6.34 16.00 17.04
C VAL A 142 -7.53 16.40 17.94
N LYS A 143 -7.45 16.16 19.25
CA LYS A 143 -8.47 16.60 20.20
C LYS A 143 -8.63 18.12 20.22
N HIS A 144 -7.53 18.87 20.16
CA HIS A 144 -7.57 20.32 20.04
C HIS A 144 -8.21 20.78 18.71
N PHE A 145 -7.91 20.09 17.61
CA PHE A 145 -8.54 20.38 16.33
C PHE A 145 -10.06 20.20 16.38
N ILE A 146 -10.53 19.12 17.02
CA ILE A 146 -11.97 18.84 17.18
C ILE A 146 -12.63 19.88 18.08
N SER A 147 -12.03 20.16 19.26
CA SER A 147 -12.67 20.99 20.29
C SER A 147 -12.62 22.49 20.01
N GLU A 148 -11.55 22.97 19.36
CA GLU A 148 -11.32 24.39 19.13
C GLU A 148 -11.68 24.84 17.70
N ASP A 149 -11.95 23.88 16.83
CA ASP A 149 -12.42 24.09 15.44
C ASP A 149 -11.66 25.20 14.69
N PRO A 150 -10.32 25.10 14.53
CA PRO A 150 -9.53 26.13 13.89
C PRO A 150 -9.92 26.36 12.41
N GLY A 151 -10.59 25.39 11.80
CA GLY A 151 -11.13 25.45 10.45
C GLY A 151 -12.45 26.21 10.32
N ASN A 152 -13.14 26.53 11.44
CA ASN A 152 -14.48 27.09 11.49
C ASN A 152 -15.53 26.22 10.74
N ASN A 153 -15.43 24.90 10.90
CA ASN A 153 -16.34 23.95 10.29
C ASN A 153 -17.70 23.88 11.00
N GLY A 154 -17.75 24.35 12.25
CA GLY A 154 -18.94 24.38 13.06
C GLY A 154 -19.38 23.01 13.57
N VAL A 155 -20.68 22.91 13.85
CA VAL A 155 -21.30 21.67 14.33
C VAL A 155 -22.47 21.29 13.41
N ASP A 156 -22.79 19.99 13.40
CA ASP A 156 -23.96 19.48 12.69
C ASP A 156 -25.27 19.80 13.41
N ALA A 157 -26.41 19.36 12.86
CA ALA A 157 -27.76 19.60 13.45
C ALA A 157 -27.92 18.90 14.82
N SER A 158 -27.10 17.95 15.19
CA SER A 158 -27.10 17.28 16.49
C SER A 158 -26.17 17.93 17.53
N GLY A 159 -25.37 18.91 17.10
CA GLY A 159 -24.37 19.58 17.91
C GLY A 159 -23.01 18.85 17.91
N LYS A 160 -22.81 17.84 17.07
CA LYS A 160 -21.51 17.16 16.92
C LYS A 160 -20.56 18.04 16.08
N PRO A 161 -19.28 18.19 16.46
CA PRO A 161 -18.30 18.90 15.63
C PRO A 161 -18.22 18.33 14.21
N ASN A 162 -18.19 19.23 13.22
CA ASN A 162 -17.92 18.86 11.83
C ASN A 162 -16.42 18.65 11.55
N THR A 163 -15.55 19.07 12.47
CA THR A 163 -14.12 18.78 12.39
C THR A 163 -13.91 17.32 12.72
N VAL A 164 -13.41 16.57 11.75
CA VAL A 164 -13.09 15.14 11.86
C VAL A 164 -11.73 14.99 12.50
N GLY A 165 -11.59 14.00 13.36
CA GLY A 165 -10.32 13.62 13.99
C GLY A 165 -9.46 12.76 13.08
N LEU A 166 -9.20 11.52 13.50
CA LEU A 166 -8.53 10.54 12.68
C LEU A 166 -9.55 9.90 11.73
N ALA A 167 -9.47 10.23 10.45
CA ALA A 167 -10.27 9.57 9.43
C ALA A 167 -9.65 8.20 9.14
N VAL A 168 -10.33 7.13 9.51
CA VAL A 168 -9.86 5.76 9.34
C VAL A 168 -10.78 4.97 8.42
N ASP A 169 -10.23 3.97 7.77
CA ASP A 169 -10.97 3.00 7.00
C ASP A 169 -11.72 2.02 7.92
N THR A 170 -12.68 1.28 7.36
CA THR A 170 -13.40 0.20 8.06
C THR A 170 -12.48 -0.99 8.34
N ASP A 171 -11.40 -1.14 7.60
CA ASP A 171 -10.40 -2.17 7.82
C ASP A 171 -9.43 -1.75 8.93
N VAL A 172 -9.58 -2.39 10.09
CA VAL A 172 -8.79 -2.07 11.29
C VAL A 172 -7.30 -2.35 11.10
N THR A 173 -6.97 -3.36 10.30
CA THR A 173 -5.60 -3.69 9.90
C THR A 173 -5.64 -4.02 8.44
N GLY A 174 -4.90 -3.35 7.66
CA GLY A 174 -5.13 -3.53 6.29
C GLY A 174 -4.01 -3.39 5.35
N GLU A 175 -4.37 -3.66 4.16
CA GLU A 175 -3.59 -3.34 3.01
C GLU A 175 -3.54 -1.82 2.92
N CYS A 176 -2.32 -1.28 2.81
CA CYS A 176 -2.10 0.13 2.52
C CYS A 176 -2.61 0.44 1.11
N GLY A 177 -3.91 0.69 0.99
CA GLY A 177 -4.50 1.18 -0.25
C GLY A 177 -4.37 2.69 -0.37
N TYR A 178 -4.45 3.21 -1.58
CA TYR A 178 -4.49 4.65 -1.85
C TYR A 178 -5.74 5.35 -1.27
N SER A 179 -6.67 4.59 -0.72
CA SER A 179 -7.93 5.06 -0.12
C SER A 179 -7.89 5.20 1.40
N SER A 180 -6.79 4.83 2.04
CA SER A 180 -6.68 4.90 3.50
C SER A 180 -6.15 6.27 3.93
N GLU A 181 -6.94 7.02 4.68
CA GLU A 181 -6.53 8.33 5.18
C GLU A 181 -5.58 8.22 6.35
N PHE A 182 -5.94 7.45 7.38
CA PHE A 182 -5.09 7.19 8.53
C PHE A 182 -5.05 5.68 8.80
N LEU A 183 -3.85 5.12 8.74
CA LEU A 183 -3.64 3.69 8.97
C LEU A 183 -3.54 3.40 10.47
N LEU A 184 -4.44 2.57 10.97
CA LEU A 184 -4.39 2.11 12.36
C LEU A 184 -3.17 1.22 12.64
N ASP A 185 -2.55 0.65 11.62
CA ASP A 185 -1.28 -0.09 11.72
C ASP A 185 -0.18 0.75 12.39
N ILE A 186 -0.19 2.08 12.23
CA ILE A 186 0.72 2.99 12.92
C ILE A 186 0.53 2.89 14.44
N ILE A 187 -0.72 2.82 14.90
CA ILE A 187 -1.03 2.66 16.32
C ILE A 187 -0.59 1.27 16.80
N PHE A 188 -0.90 0.22 16.02
CA PHE A 188 -0.43 -1.13 16.37
C PHE A 188 1.08 -1.19 16.52
N ALA A 189 1.82 -0.60 15.58
CA ALA A 189 3.29 -0.55 15.62
C ALA A 189 3.82 0.19 16.86
N CYS A 190 3.13 1.24 17.34
CA CYS A 190 3.50 1.93 18.59
C CYS A 190 3.43 1.01 19.84
N PHE A 191 2.64 -0.05 19.78
CA PHE A 191 2.54 -1.08 20.82
C PHE A 191 3.42 -2.30 20.53
N GLY A 192 4.21 -2.30 19.45
CA GLY A 192 5.00 -3.46 19.01
C GLY A 192 4.14 -4.58 18.43
N ALA A 193 2.93 -4.27 17.99
CA ALA A 193 2.01 -5.24 17.42
C ALA A 193 2.04 -5.17 15.88
N TYR A 194 2.00 -6.33 15.24
CA TYR A 194 2.01 -6.46 13.78
C TYR A 194 0.91 -7.44 13.34
N PRO A 195 -0.36 -7.01 13.31
CA PRO A 195 -1.48 -7.86 12.91
C PRO A 195 -1.31 -8.41 11.50
N LYS A 196 -1.88 -9.58 11.25
CA LYS A 196 -1.81 -10.34 9.98
C LYS A 196 -0.40 -10.81 9.57
N GLN A 197 0.62 -10.57 10.38
CA GLN A 197 1.99 -11.01 10.14
C GLN A 197 2.38 -12.16 11.07
N TRP A 198 3.23 -13.05 10.59
CA TRP A 198 3.94 -14.02 11.42
C TRP A 198 5.23 -13.36 11.90
N ILE A 199 5.40 -13.25 13.19
CA ILE A 199 6.54 -12.58 13.82
C ILE A 199 7.27 -13.54 14.76
N MET A 200 8.54 -13.30 14.95
CA MET A 200 9.33 -13.98 15.98
C MET A 200 9.18 -13.21 17.30
N ASN A 201 8.73 -13.89 18.36
CA ASN A 201 8.64 -13.29 19.68
C ASN A 201 10.02 -13.29 20.38
N ASP A 202 10.10 -12.70 21.57
CA ASP A 202 11.35 -12.61 22.35
C ASP A 202 11.89 -14.00 22.77
N ASP A 203 11.06 -15.03 22.82
CA ASP A 203 11.44 -16.41 23.12
C ASP A 203 11.97 -17.17 21.89
N GLY A 204 11.98 -16.53 20.72
CA GLY A 204 12.40 -17.11 19.45
C GLY A 204 11.36 -18.02 18.79
N GLU A 205 10.09 -17.92 19.20
CA GLU A 205 8.98 -18.67 18.62
C GLU A 205 8.25 -17.84 17.56
N ILE A 206 7.80 -18.48 16.49
CA ILE A 206 6.96 -17.84 15.47
C ILE A 206 5.53 -17.80 15.96
N VAL A 207 5.00 -16.59 16.09
CA VAL A 207 3.63 -16.33 16.56
C VAL A 207 2.87 -15.48 15.54
N TYR A 208 1.55 -15.65 15.51
CA TYR A 208 0.71 -14.82 14.67
C TYR A 208 0.40 -13.48 15.33
N GLY A 209 0.86 -12.38 14.75
CA GLY A 209 0.84 -11.05 15.36
C GLY A 209 -0.55 -10.52 15.72
N SER A 210 -1.63 -11.04 15.11
CA SER A 210 -3.00 -10.61 15.44
C SER A 210 -3.51 -11.11 16.79
N VAL A 211 -2.86 -12.11 17.41
CA VAL A 211 -3.33 -12.72 18.66
C VAL A 211 -2.39 -12.49 19.84
N THR A 212 -1.45 -11.57 19.70
CA THR A 212 -0.49 -11.22 20.75
C THR A 212 -1.13 -10.30 21.80
N ASN A 213 -0.49 -10.19 22.97
CA ASN A 213 -0.94 -9.25 24.01
C ASN A 213 -0.81 -7.80 23.55
N GLU A 214 0.23 -7.49 22.82
CA GLU A 214 0.51 -6.17 22.23
C GLU A 214 -0.62 -5.76 21.28
N ALA A 215 -1.11 -6.69 20.45
CA ALA A 215 -2.25 -6.45 19.58
C ALA A 215 -3.55 -6.17 20.37
N LYS A 216 -3.76 -6.87 21.48
CA LYS A 216 -4.90 -6.63 22.36
C LYS A 216 -4.82 -5.26 23.05
N GLU A 217 -3.63 -4.85 23.49
CA GLU A 217 -3.41 -3.53 24.10
C GLU A 217 -3.63 -2.42 23.08
N ALA A 218 -3.11 -2.55 21.87
CA ALA A 218 -3.33 -1.62 20.77
C ALA A 218 -4.82 -1.48 20.42
N LEU A 219 -5.55 -2.60 20.32
CA LEU A 219 -7.00 -2.59 20.09
C LEU A 219 -7.77 -1.90 21.22
N SER A 220 -7.35 -2.10 22.47
CA SER A 220 -7.96 -1.43 23.62
C SER A 220 -7.75 0.08 23.55
N TYR A 221 -6.55 0.53 23.15
CA TYR A 221 -6.25 1.94 22.93
C TYR A 221 -7.10 2.52 21.78
N ILE A 222 -7.15 1.87 20.63
CA ILE A 222 -7.98 2.25 19.49
C ILE A 222 -9.46 2.38 19.89
N SER A 223 -9.99 1.37 20.62
CA SER A 223 -11.35 1.40 21.15
C SER A 223 -11.60 2.61 22.07
N SER A 224 -10.60 2.98 22.87
CA SER A 224 -10.69 4.16 23.72
C SER A 224 -10.74 5.46 22.90
N LEU A 225 -9.97 5.58 21.82
CA LEU A 225 -9.98 6.73 20.94
C LEU A 225 -11.31 6.86 20.17
N TYR A 226 -11.88 5.73 19.77
CA TYR A 226 -13.21 5.67 19.18
C TYR A 226 -14.28 6.22 20.15
N ASN A 227 -14.29 5.72 21.39
CA ASN A 227 -15.23 6.15 22.40
C ASN A 227 -15.07 7.63 22.79
N GLN A 228 -13.89 8.21 22.61
CA GLN A 228 -13.60 9.64 22.84
C GLN A 228 -13.95 10.51 21.62
N GLY A 229 -14.40 9.93 20.51
CA GLY A 229 -14.70 10.68 19.28
C GLY A 229 -13.46 11.20 18.52
N VAL A 230 -12.28 10.67 18.83
CA VAL A 230 -11.03 11.01 18.13
C VAL A 230 -10.97 10.32 16.76
N ILE A 231 -11.48 9.10 16.69
CA ILE A 231 -11.63 8.33 15.45
C ILE A 231 -12.99 8.65 14.85
N ASP A 232 -13.01 9.00 13.56
CA ASP A 232 -14.25 9.22 12.84
C ASP A 232 -14.89 7.88 12.44
N THR A 233 -16.15 7.73 12.83
CA THR A 233 -16.94 6.52 12.60
C THR A 233 -17.64 6.48 11.23
N VAL A 234 -17.50 7.55 10.45
CA VAL A 234 -18.27 7.79 9.23
C VAL A 234 -17.34 8.04 8.04
N SER A 235 -16.14 7.43 8.08
CA SER A 235 -15.07 7.65 7.11
C SER A 235 -15.52 7.55 5.65
N TYR A 236 -16.45 6.67 5.33
CA TYR A 236 -16.96 6.51 3.97
C TYR A 236 -17.97 7.57 3.53
N THR A 237 -18.71 8.18 4.44
CA THR A 237 -19.75 9.16 4.06
C THR A 237 -19.22 10.56 3.83
N HIS A 238 -18.04 10.90 4.37
CA HIS A 238 -17.40 12.18 4.17
C HIS A 238 -16.52 12.22 2.92
N LEU A 239 -16.12 11.08 2.38
CA LEU A 239 -15.32 10.95 1.16
C LEU A 239 -16.15 10.98 -0.12
N THR A 240 -17.44 10.69 -0.05
CA THR A 240 -18.33 10.90 -1.18
C THR A 240 -18.63 12.38 -1.29
N LEU A 241 -17.87 13.11 -2.11
CA LEU A 241 -18.29 14.40 -2.61
C LEU A 241 -19.73 14.27 -3.11
N PRO A 242 -20.67 15.16 -2.69
CA PRO A 242 -21.99 15.15 -3.25
C PRO A 242 -21.87 15.41 -4.74
N THR A 243 -21.95 14.35 -5.54
CA THR A 243 -22.10 14.47 -6.98
C THR A 243 -23.44 15.11 -7.22
N LYS A 244 -23.47 16.45 -7.23
CA LYS A 244 -24.56 17.14 -7.85
C LYS A 244 -24.61 16.68 -9.30
N ARG A 245 -25.56 15.79 -9.60
CA ARG A 245 -25.98 15.60 -10.98
C ARG A 245 -26.44 16.96 -11.49
N ILE A 246 -25.64 17.55 -12.34
CA ILE A 246 -26.06 18.63 -13.21
C ILE A 246 -26.84 18.00 -14.36
#